data_d444aa2620e0336c51d72918c103e47a
#
_entry.id   d444aa2620e0336c51d72918c103e47a
#
_cell.length_a   1.000
_cell.length_b   1.000
_cell.length_c   1.000
_cell.angle_alpha   90.00
_cell.angle_beta   90.00
_cell.angle_gamma   90.00
#
_symmetry.space_group_name_H-M   'P 1'
#
loop_
_entity.id
_entity.type
_entity.pdbx_description
1 polymer ?
#
loop_
_entity_poly.entity_id
_entity_poly.type
_entity_poly.pdbx_seq_one_letter_code
_entity_poly.pdbx_strand_id
1 'polypeptide(L)'
;MKKTILIILLLIFSCVEHKFFFRVSPDGKYEVEYKAHGDKDDLIDFDFTMPTGRKWKINSTLDETEAESYDYTAHRSFKRDEAFPKTFYNGDSLYFESLLIHPLKVKHSNWLFWETYLFEGKFMGRKVKSKYPLIGELIKDTENPPDGWMKEALEYLLTETLHQSNIEWNTLPIITAELKNWINTDLQAVNDSTLFEEIDYYKSLGLDIIMHPASPNIYNEMDSIFKTLEDELQITLDLIDDNFEFQLILPGILEYTNADSLAGDTLFWLFQLGDYMNEDYIFSASSGISYSGRQKWGIIIMLILVVLFIGIKLRKR
;
A
#
# COMPACT_ATOMS: atom_id res chain seq x y z
N MET A 1 22.45 5.26 26.24
CA MET A 1 21.63 4.16 26.76
C MET A 1 20.14 4.54 27.02
N LYS A 2 19.77 5.69 27.59
CA LYS A 2 18.37 6.00 27.89
C LYS A 2 17.53 6.42 26.68
N LYS A 3 18.11 7.01 25.61
CA LYS A 3 17.38 7.44 24.41
C LYS A 3 17.19 6.33 23.38
N THR A 4 18.15 5.43 23.24
CA THR A 4 18.05 4.24 22.36
C THR A 4 16.95 3.29 22.83
N ILE A 5 16.79 3.16 24.16
CA ILE A 5 15.68 2.43 24.77
C ILE A 5 14.33 3.14 24.48
N LEU A 6 14.33 4.47 24.36
CA LEU A 6 13.11 5.23 24.13
C LEU A 6 12.55 5.06 22.70
N ILE A 7 13.42 4.88 21.69
CA ILE A 7 12.95 4.67 20.30
C ILE A 7 12.57 3.21 20.05
N ILE A 8 13.31 2.26 20.60
CA ILE A 8 12.83 0.87 20.64
C ILE A 8 11.53 0.75 21.45
N LEU A 9 11.36 1.58 22.48
CA LEU A 9 10.08 1.65 23.23
C LEU A 9 8.97 2.36 22.41
N LEU A 10 9.29 3.34 21.58
CA LEU A 10 8.31 4.00 20.69
C LEU A 10 7.85 3.05 19.55
N LEU A 11 8.74 2.20 19.04
CA LEU A 11 8.37 1.15 18.09
C LEU A 11 7.47 0.05 18.69
N ILE A 12 7.42 -0.08 20.01
CA ILE A 12 6.62 -1.13 20.70
C ILE A 12 5.19 -0.67 21.02
N PHE A 13 4.87 0.62 20.92
CA PHE A 13 3.56 1.16 21.34
C PHE A 13 2.69 1.71 20.22
N SER A 14 3.12 1.62 18.99
CA SER A 14 2.52 2.26 17.83
C SER A 14 2.02 1.22 16.82
N CYS A 15 1.15 0.33 17.26
CA CYS A 15 0.51 -0.62 16.35
C CYS A 15 -0.82 -0.06 15.90
N VAL A 16 -0.92 0.40 14.65
CA VAL A 16 -2.20 0.75 14.06
C VAL A 16 -2.85 -0.46 13.43
N GLU A 17 -4.08 -0.73 13.79
CA GLU A 17 -4.90 -1.74 13.14
C GLU A 17 -5.77 -1.08 12.08
N HIS A 18 -5.55 -1.42 10.82
CA HIS A 18 -6.33 -0.97 9.69
C HIS A 18 -7.31 -2.06 9.22
N LYS A 19 -8.62 -1.81 9.33
CA LYS A 19 -9.66 -2.75 8.93
C LYS A 19 -10.50 -2.19 7.80
N PHE A 20 -10.55 -2.91 6.68
CA PHE A 20 -11.35 -2.59 5.52
C PHE A 20 -12.45 -3.60 5.34
N PHE A 21 -13.67 -3.15 5.32
CA PHE A 21 -14.82 -4.00 5.04
C PHE A 21 -15.49 -3.55 3.74
N PHE A 22 -15.50 -4.45 2.77
CA PHE A 22 -16.16 -4.26 1.48
C PHE A 22 -17.38 -5.16 1.39
N ARG A 23 -18.51 -4.59 1.05
CA ARG A 23 -19.73 -5.34 0.75
C ARG A 23 -20.23 -4.99 -0.63
N VAL A 24 -20.28 -5.94 -1.53
CA VAL A 24 -20.84 -5.80 -2.87
C VAL A 24 -22.27 -6.29 -2.88
N SER A 25 -23.18 -5.47 -3.40
CA SER A 25 -24.61 -5.79 -3.53
C SER A 25 -24.91 -6.47 -4.88
N PRO A 26 -26.02 -7.24 -5.00
CA PRO A 26 -26.38 -7.87 -6.25
C PRO A 26 -26.63 -6.91 -7.43
N ASP A 27 -26.92 -5.64 -7.17
CA ASP A 27 -27.06 -4.61 -8.22
C ASP A 27 -25.70 -4.00 -8.66
N GLY A 28 -24.58 -4.48 -8.11
CA GLY A 28 -23.23 -4.05 -8.42
C GLY A 28 -22.77 -2.80 -7.68
N LYS A 29 -23.60 -2.23 -6.80
CA LYS A 29 -23.15 -1.19 -5.87
C LYS A 29 -22.30 -1.82 -4.79
N TYR A 30 -21.43 -1.02 -4.19
CA TYR A 30 -20.64 -1.50 -3.07
C TYR A 30 -20.48 -0.45 -1.97
N GLU A 31 -20.29 -0.94 -0.77
CA GLU A 31 -20.06 -0.15 0.43
C GLU A 31 -18.68 -0.47 0.97
N VAL A 32 -18.03 0.56 1.47
CA VAL A 32 -16.73 0.45 2.12
C VAL A 32 -16.84 1.07 3.49
N GLU A 33 -16.45 0.31 4.50
CA GLU A 33 -16.21 0.78 5.85
C GLU A 33 -14.72 0.58 6.15
N TYR A 34 -14.07 1.66 6.56
CA TYR A 34 -12.71 1.63 7.04
C TYR A 34 -12.72 1.94 8.52
N LYS A 35 -11.95 1.18 9.28
CA LYS A 35 -11.71 1.40 10.71
C LYS A 35 -10.21 1.39 10.93
N ALA A 36 -9.75 2.32 11.75
CA ALA A 36 -8.39 2.30 12.27
C ALA A 36 -8.45 2.51 13.78
N HIS A 37 -7.58 1.83 14.48
CA HIS A 37 -7.42 1.90 15.93
C HIS A 37 -5.94 1.98 16.25
N GLY A 38 -5.55 2.94 17.10
CA GLY A 38 -4.16 3.14 17.48
C GLY A 38 -3.93 4.46 18.19
N ASP A 39 -2.68 4.80 18.43
CA ASP A 39 -2.29 6.10 18.96
C ASP A 39 -2.70 7.21 17.99
N LYS A 40 -3.02 8.37 18.53
CA LYS A 40 -3.47 9.50 17.72
C LYS A 40 -2.40 9.99 16.76
N ASP A 41 -1.16 10.04 17.22
CA ASP A 41 -0.07 10.62 16.44
C ASP A 41 0.28 9.68 15.27
N ASP A 42 0.16 8.37 15.47
CA ASP A 42 0.33 7.37 14.40
C ASP A 42 -0.84 7.31 13.44
N LEU A 43 -2.07 7.41 13.94
CA LEU A 43 -3.27 7.47 13.08
C LEU A 43 -3.29 8.69 12.15
N ILE A 44 -2.58 9.77 12.48
CA ILE A 44 -2.63 11.05 11.76
C ILE A 44 -1.33 11.31 11.00
N ASP A 45 -0.36 10.45 11.13
CA ASP A 45 0.88 10.57 10.39
C ASP A 45 0.70 10.32 8.88
N PHE A 46 1.82 10.21 8.14
CA PHE A 46 1.78 10.19 6.69
C PHE A 46 2.07 8.82 6.08
N ASP A 47 2.19 7.78 6.89
CA ASP A 47 2.54 6.42 6.45
C ASP A 47 1.38 5.74 5.77
N PHE A 48 0.19 5.77 6.38
CA PHE A 48 -1.05 5.27 5.80
C PHE A 48 -2.18 6.29 5.89
N THR A 49 -2.61 6.81 4.74
CA THR A 49 -3.64 7.84 4.70
C THR A 49 -5.04 7.29 4.92
N MET A 50 -5.67 7.78 5.97
CA MET A 50 -7.06 7.46 6.27
C MET A 50 -8.02 8.10 5.25
N PRO A 51 -9.18 7.47 4.97
CA PRO A 51 -10.22 8.06 4.12
C PRO A 51 -10.69 9.40 4.66
N THR A 52 -10.52 10.47 3.90
CA THR A 52 -10.96 11.81 4.26
C THR A 52 -11.84 12.43 3.19
N GLY A 53 -12.46 13.56 3.51
CA GLY A 53 -13.22 14.34 2.55
C GLY A 53 -14.73 14.13 2.60
N ARG A 54 -15.46 15.01 1.90
CA ARG A 54 -16.93 15.19 2.05
C ARG A 54 -17.77 13.99 1.62
N LYS A 55 -17.21 13.06 0.86
CA LYS A 55 -17.93 11.86 0.39
C LYS A 55 -17.94 10.74 1.41
N TRP A 56 -17.08 10.82 2.42
CA TRP A 56 -17.00 9.86 3.51
C TRP A 56 -17.79 10.35 4.72
N LYS A 57 -18.50 9.45 5.37
CA LYS A 57 -19.08 9.68 6.69
C LYS A 57 -18.03 9.25 7.70
N ILE A 58 -17.44 10.23 8.37
CA ILE A 58 -16.32 10.03 9.28
C ILE A 58 -16.80 10.18 10.71
N ASN A 59 -16.34 9.30 11.58
CA ASN A 59 -16.42 9.40 13.03
C ASN A 59 -15.05 9.10 13.62
N SER A 60 -14.61 9.92 14.56
CA SER A 60 -13.37 9.72 15.31
C SER A 60 -13.66 9.95 16.78
N THR A 61 -13.35 8.97 17.62
CA THR A 61 -13.62 8.97 19.05
C THR A 61 -12.39 8.53 19.81
N LEU A 62 -12.14 9.16 20.97
CA LEU A 62 -11.14 8.67 21.91
C LEU A 62 -11.63 7.35 22.48
N ASP A 63 -10.77 6.35 22.54
CA ASP A 63 -11.08 5.13 23.25
C ASP A 63 -11.03 5.37 24.76
N GLU A 64 -12.16 5.15 25.43
CA GLU A 64 -12.26 5.35 26.88
C GLU A 64 -11.57 4.23 27.69
N THR A 65 -11.21 3.14 27.03
CA THR A 65 -10.63 1.94 27.66
C THR A 65 -9.12 1.93 27.64
N GLU A 66 -8.50 2.55 26.64
CA GLU A 66 -7.05 2.68 26.48
C GLU A 66 -6.63 4.14 26.44
N ALA A 67 -5.76 4.53 27.35
CA ALA A 67 -5.28 5.90 27.45
C ALA A 67 -4.52 6.28 26.16
N GLU A 68 -4.96 7.39 25.53
CA GLU A 68 -4.38 7.96 24.31
C GLU A 68 -4.69 7.22 23.00
N SER A 69 -5.46 6.13 23.02
CA SER A 69 -5.89 5.42 21.82
C SER A 69 -7.14 6.05 21.20
N TYR A 70 -7.24 5.99 19.87
CA TYR A 70 -8.34 6.56 19.09
C TYR A 70 -8.93 5.52 18.14
N ASP A 71 -10.25 5.57 18.04
CA ASP A 71 -10.99 4.88 16.99
C ASP A 71 -11.32 5.85 15.86
N TYR A 72 -10.97 5.49 14.65
CA TYR A 72 -11.36 6.18 13.44
C TYR A 72 -12.23 5.29 12.57
N THR A 73 -13.37 5.80 12.14
CA THR A 73 -14.28 5.06 11.27
C THR A 73 -14.70 5.96 10.10
N ALA A 74 -14.57 5.43 8.89
CA ALA A 74 -15.03 6.10 7.68
C ALA A 74 -15.89 5.16 6.84
N HIS A 75 -17.07 5.62 6.43
CA HIS A 75 -18.01 4.84 5.61
C HIS A 75 -18.37 5.58 4.34
N ARG A 76 -18.41 4.83 3.20
CA ARG A 76 -18.86 5.36 1.92
C ARG A 76 -19.56 4.29 1.09
N SER A 77 -20.66 4.69 0.41
CA SER A 77 -21.33 3.87 -0.61
C SER A 77 -20.95 4.35 -2.00
N PHE A 78 -20.69 3.39 -2.88
CA PHE A 78 -20.31 3.61 -4.27
C PHE A 78 -21.38 3.10 -5.20
N LYS A 79 -21.56 3.80 -6.31
CA LYS A 79 -22.45 3.35 -7.37
C LYS A 79 -21.83 2.17 -8.11
N ARG A 80 -22.67 1.43 -8.83
CA ARG A 80 -22.20 0.42 -9.78
C ARG A 80 -21.16 1.01 -10.72
N ASP A 81 -20.06 0.29 -10.91
CA ASP A 81 -18.93 0.67 -11.77
C ASP A 81 -18.23 2.00 -11.39
N GLU A 82 -18.58 2.58 -10.24
CA GLU A 82 -17.84 3.72 -9.70
C GLU A 82 -16.45 3.26 -9.28
N ALA A 83 -15.40 3.90 -9.80
CA ALA A 83 -14.04 3.57 -9.45
C ALA A 83 -13.78 3.91 -7.98
N PHE A 84 -13.07 3.01 -7.29
CA PHE A 84 -12.52 3.31 -5.98
C PHE A 84 -11.46 4.43 -6.12
N PRO A 85 -11.41 5.40 -5.21
CA PRO A 85 -10.39 6.44 -5.24
C PRO A 85 -8.99 5.83 -5.27
N LYS A 86 -8.12 6.36 -6.08
CA LYS A 86 -6.71 5.93 -6.12
C LYS A 86 -6.02 6.17 -4.79
N THR A 87 -6.45 7.20 -4.08
CA THR A 87 -5.97 7.53 -2.75
C THR A 87 -7.17 7.74 -1.83
N PHE A 88 -7.05 7.38 -0.57
CA PHE A 88 -8.05 7.74 0.44
C PHE A 88 -8.02 9.23 0.76
N TYR A 89 -6.90 9.87 0.50
CA TYR A 89 -6.65 11.27 0.81
C TYR A 89 -7.03 12.18 -0.36
N ASN A 90 -7.73 13.27 -0.07
CA ASN A 90 -8.10 14.31 -1.02
C ASN A 90 -7.08 15.47 -1.10
N GLY A 91 -5.86 15.28 -0.64
CA GLY A 91 -4.80 16.27 -0.69
C GLY A 91 -3.99 16.20 -1.98
N ASP A 92 -3.36 17.31 -2.37
CA ASP A 92 -2.50 17.42 -3.55
C ASP A 92 -1.09 16.83 -3.33
N SER A 93 -0.92 15.97 -2.35
CA SER A 93 0.39 15.42 -2.00
C SER A 93 0.75 14.23 -2.89
N LEU A 94 1.83 14.37 -3.65
CA LEU A 94 2.43 13.32 -4.48
C LEU A 94 2.94 12.13 -3.66
N TYR A 95 3.17 12.32 -2.37
CA TYR A 95 3.75 11.31 -1.47
C TYR A 95 2.83 10.13 -1.24
N PHE A 96 1.54 10.31 -1.35
CA PHE A 96 0.53 9.30 -1.04
C PHE A 96 0.19 8.35 -2.19
N GLU A 97 0.68 8.59 -3.38
CA GLU A 97 0.44 7.67 -4.51
C GLU A 97 1.14 6.31 -4.34
N SER A 98 2.22 6.27 -3.55
CA SER A 98 3.05 5.07 -3.37
C SER A 98 2.53 4.08 -2.33
N LEU A 99 1.66 4.52 -1.41
CA LEU A 99 1.20 3.71 -0.28
C LEU A 99 -0.12 3.02 -0.51
N LEU A 100 -0.88 3.50 -1.47
CA LEU A 100 -2.25 3.07 -1.58
C LEU A 100 -2.43 1.85 -2.43
N ILE A 101 -3.41 1.13 -1.93
CA ILE A 101 -4.15 0.07 -2.55
C ILE A 101 -4.45 0.41 -3.99
N HIS A 102 -3.57 0.08 -4.89
CA HIS A 102 -3.73 0.32 -6.31
C HIS A 102 -3.75 -0.96 -7.08
N PRO A 103 -4.69 -1.06 -7.94
CA PRO A 103 -6.03 -0.52 -7.96
C PRO A 103 -7.02 -1.45 -7.28
N LEU A 104 -7.95 -0.93 -6.50
CA LEU A 104 -9.14 -1.67 -6.08
C LEU A 104 -10.16 -1.63 -7.22
N LYS A 105 -10.59 -2.78 -7.67
CA LYS A 105 -11.58 -2.92 -8.73
C LYS A 105 -12.71 -3.82 -8.28
N VAL A 106 -13.94 -3.29 -8.35
CA VAL A 106 -15.16 -4.08 -8.25
C VAL A 106 -15.79 -4.08 -9.64
N LYS A 107 -15.81 -5.23 -10.30
CA LYS A 107 -16.44 -5.39 -11.61
C LYS A 107 -17.68 -6.26 -11.48
N HIS A 108 -18.76 -5.79 -12.06
CA HIS A 108 -20.00 -6.55 -12.19
C HIS A 108 -20.31 -6.77 -13.68
N SER A 109 -20.44 -8.03 -14.06
CA SER A 109 -20.85 -8.42 -15.41
C SER A 109 -22.20 -9.11 -15.34
N ASN A 110 -23.15 -8.62 -16.13
CA ASN A 110 -24.51 -9.15 -16.18
C ASN A 110 -24.77 -9.80 -17.54
N TRP A 111 -25.00 -11.08 -17.53
CA TRP A 111 -25.40 -11.88 -18.68
C TRP A 111 -26.83 -12.35 -18.51
N LEU A 112 -27.46 -12.76 -19.58
CA LEU A 112 -28.88 -13.14 -19.59
C LEU A 112 -29.24 -14.18 -18.50
N PHE A 113 -28.31 -15.08 -18.17
CA PHE A 113 -28.54 -16.24 -17.33
C PHE A 113 -27.67 -16.28 -16.07
N TRP A 114 -26.62 -15.45 -15.99
CA TRP A 114 -25.75 -15.36 -14.84
C TRP A 114 -25.17 -13.96 -14.68
N GLU A 115 -24.81 -13.65 -13.48
CA GLU A 115 -24.08 -12.43 -13.12
C GLU A 115 -22.77 -12.84 -12.43
N THR A 116 -21.71 -12.13 -12.71
CA THR A 116 -20.41 -12.35 -12.10
C THR A 116 -19.92 -11.08 -11.43
N TYR A 117 -19.27 -11.26 -10.30
CA TYR A 117 -18.66 -10.21 -9.50
C TYR A 117 -17.19 -10.54 -9.36
N LEU A 118 -16.35 -9.59 -9.68
CA LEU A 118 -14.90 -9.71 -9.54
C LEU A 118 -14.41 -8.59 -8.64
N PHE A 119 -13.65 -8.95 -7.62
CA PHE A 119 -12.93 -8.04 -6.77
C PHE A 119 -11.45 -8.29 -6.94
N GLU A 120 -10.70 -7.24 -7.23
CA GLU A 120 -9.24 -7.27 -7.37
C GLU A 120 -8.64 -6.06 -6.69
N GLY A 121 -7.59 -6.27 -5.93
CA GLY A 121 -6.82 -5.19 -5.32
C GLY A 121 -5.40 -5.62 -5.03
N LYS A 122 -4.55 -4.61 -4.74
CA LYS A 122 -3.17 -4.87 -4.36
C LYS A 122 -2.59 -3.76 -3.50
N PHE A 123 -1.71 -4.14 -2.58
CA PHE A 123 -0.73 -3.27 -1.97
C PHE A 123 0.57 -3.36 -2.76
N MET A 124 1.14 -2.22 -3.06
CA MET A 124 2.38 -2.17 -3.83
C MET A 124 3.58 -2.56 -2.98
N GLY A 125 4.41 -3.45 -3.52
CA GLY A 125 5.64 -3.88 -2.87
C GLY A 125 6.62 -2.73 -2.67
N ARG A 126 7.21 -2.63 -1.49
CA ARG A 126 8.15 -1.56 -1.11
C ARG A 126 9.56 -1.76 -1.67
N LYS A 127 9.87 -2.95 -2.21
CA LYS A 127 11.18 -3.31 -2.76
C LYS A 127 12.34 -3.19 -1.75
N VAL A 128 12.05 -3.43 -0.48
CA VAL A 128 12.99 -3.25 0.63
C VAL A 128 14.28 -4.04 0.43
N LYS A 129 14.17 -5.31 0.02
CA LYS A 129 15.36 -6.17 -0.20
C LYS A 129 16.34 -5.63 -1.24
N SER A 130 15.85 -4.88 -2.23
CA SER A 130 16.70 -4.31 -3.28
C SER A 130 17.26 -2.93 -2.92
N LYS A 131 16.57 -2.21 -2.02
CA LYS A 131 16.95 -0.87 -1.57
C LYS A 131 17.76 -0.93 -0.26
N TYR A 132 17.26 -1.67 0.72
CA TYR A 132 17.73 -1.70 2.09
C TYR A 132 17.70 -3.13 2.64
N PRO A 133 18.61 -4.04 2.24
CA PRO A 133 18.62 -5.43 2.69
C PRO A 133 18.57 -5.61 4.21
N LEU A 134 19.33 -4.79 4.98
CA LEU A 134 19.35 -4.85 6.43
C LEU A 134 18.04 -4.36 7.07
N ILE A 135 17.36 -3.39 6.48
CA ILE A 135 16.00 -3.03 6.90
C ILE A 135 15.04 -4.20 6.67
N GLY A 136 15.24 -4.97 5.61
CA GLY A 136 14.48 -6.20 5.39
C GLY A 136 14.72 -7.28 6.47
N GLU A 137 15.86 -7.26 7.15
CA GLU A 137 16.13 -8.10 8.33
C GLU A 137 15.50 -7.49 9.58
N LEU A 138 15.59 -6.17 9.75
CA LEU A 138 14.92 -5.43 10.82
C LEU A 138 13.39 -5.67 10.83
N ILE A 139 12.73 -5.62 9.67
CA ILE A 139 11.28 -5.89 9.55
C ILE A 139 10.93 -7.30 10.04
N LYS A 140 11.83 -8.26 9.90
CA LYS A 140 11.58 -9.65 10.35
C LYS A 140 11.82 -9.87 11.83
N ASP A 141 12.71 -9.10 12.42
CA ASP A 141 13.09 -9.19 13.83
C ASP A 141 13.42 -7.78 14.36
N THR A 142 12.37 -7.10 14.80
CA THR A 142 12.44 -5.74 15.33
C THR A 142 13.13 -5.70 16.71
N GLU A 143 13.11 -6.82 17.45
CA GLU A 143 13.74 -6.91 18.76
C GLU A 143 15.27 -6.93 18.67
N ASN A 144 15.81 -7.45 17.57
CA ASN A 144 17.25 -7.59 17.33
C ASN A 144 17.67 -6.91 16.02
N PRO A 145 17.68 -5.58 15.96
CA PRO A 145 18.03 -4.85 14.74
C PRO A 145 19.44 -5.21 14.27
N PRO A 146 19.64 -5.47 12.98
CA PRO A 146 20.95 -5.79 12.44
C PRO A 146 21.88 -4.58 12.52
N ASP A 147 23.16 -4.82 12.89
CA ASP A 147 24.16 -3.76 12.90
C ASP A 147 24.35 -3.14 11.51
N GLY A 148 24.40 -1.82 11.44
CA GLY A 148 24.69 -1.08 10.21
C GLY A 148 23.49 -0.80 9.32
N TRP A 149 22.28 -1.11 9.71
CA TRP A 149 21.08 -0.85 8.90
C TRP A 149 20.87 0.64 8.57
N MET A 150 21.19 1.54 9.52
CA MET A 150 21.11 2.98 9.30
C MET A 150 22.16 3.49 8.31
N LYS A 151 23.37 2.91 8.35
CA LYS A 151 24.44 3.25 7.39
C LYS A 151 24.04 2.82 5.99
N GLU A 152 23.53 1.60 5.84
CA GLU A 152 23.03 1.09 4.57
C GLU A 152 21.94 1.99 4.00
N ALA A 153 20.99 2.41 4.86
CA ALA A 153 19.92 3.32 4.46
C ALA A 153 20.47 4.67 3.97
N LEU A 154 21.36 5.29 4.74
CA LEU A 154 21.96 6.58 4.37
C LEU A 154 22.80 6.45 3.08
N GLU A 155 23.59 5.39 2.94
CA GLU A 155 24.34 5.09 1.72
C GLU A 155 23.43 4.99 0.50
N TYR A 156 22.31 4.25 0.63
CA TYR A 156 21.33 4.13 -0.43
C TYR A 156 20.71 5.48 -0.81
N LEU A 157 20.24 6.26 0.18
CA LEU A 157 19.62 7.55 -0.05
C LEU A 157 20.56 8.50 -0.82
N LEU A 158 21.81 8.62 -0.39
CA LEU A 158 22.80 9.47 -1.04
C LEU A 158 23.18 8.99 -2.46
N THR A 159 23.39 7.69 -2.60
CA THR A 159 23.75 7.09 -3.90
C THR A 159 22.61 7.21 -4.89
N GLU A 160 21.39 6.96 -4.47
CA GLU A 160 20.20 7.04 -5.32
C GLU A 160 19.86 8.49 -5.69
N THR A 161 20.04 9.43 -4.76
CA THR A 161 19.94 10.87 -5.05
C THR A 161 20.91 11.28 -6.16
N LEU A 162 22.14 10.80 -6.08
CA LEU A 162 23.14 11.07 -7.10
C LEU A 162 22.78 10.48 -8.46
N HIS A 163 22.23 9.25 -8.47
CA HIS A 163 21.83 8.57 -9.71
C HIS A 163 20.61 9.18 -10.38
N GLN A 164 19.64 9.68 -9.61
CA GLN A 164 18.43 10.30 -10.13
C GLN A 164 18.61 11.76 -10.55
N SER A 165 19.69 12.41 -10.09
CA SER A 165 19.97 13.81 -10.43
C SER A 165 20.53 13.96 -11.84
N ASN A 166 20.25 15.12 -12.47
CA ASN A 166 20.72 15.45 -13.81
C ASN A 166 22.16 16.00 -13.81
N ILE A 167 23.09 15.30 -13.14
CA ILE A 167 24.50 15.67 -13.13
C ILE A 167 25.14 15.34 -14.47
N GLU A 168 26.05 16.23 -14.93
CA GLU A 168 26.82 15.98 -16.11
C GLU A 168 27.64 14.69 -15.98
N TRP A 169 27.55 13.84 -16.98
CA TRP A 169 28.12 12.49 -16.98
C TRP A 169 29.66 12.46 -16.74
N ASN A 170 30.38 13.56 -17.03
CA ASN A 170 31.83 13.70 -16.77
C ASN A 170 32.15 14.00 -15.30
N THR A 171 31.22 14.60 -14.56
CA THR A 171 31.35 14.94 -13.13
C THR A 171 30.88 13.79 -12.23
N LEU A 172 29.90 13.03 -12.67
CA LEU A 172 29.31 11.92 -11.93
C LEU A 172 30.33 10.90 -11.39
N PRO A 173 31.34 10.42 -12.16
CA PRO A 173 32.33 9.47 -11.63
C PRO A 173 33.19 10.05 -10.51
N ILE A 174 33.47 11.34 -10.54
CA ILE A 174 34.29 12.02 -9.52
C ILE A 174 33.50 12.06 -8.20
N ILE A 175 32.26 12.56 -8.25
CA ILE A 175 31.39 12.63 -7.08
C ILE A 175 31.14 11.23 -6.51
N THR A 176 30.88 10.24 -7.37
CA THR A 176 30.69 8.87 -6.94
C THR A 176 31.91 8.31 -6.22
N ALA A 177 33.11 8.65 -6.68
CA ALA A 177 34.35 8.19 -6.03
C ALA A 177 34.55 8.88 -4.66
N GLU A 178 34.27 10.17 -4.56
CA GLU A 178 34.34 10.93 -3.30
C GLU A 178 33.33 10.40 -2.28
N LEU A 179 32.06 10.20 -2.70
CA LEU A 179 31.01 9.63 -1.85
C LEU A 179 31.41 8.23 -1.35
N LYS A 180 31.87 7.35 -2.24
CA LYS A 180 32.32 6.01 -1.86
C LYS A 180 33.52 6.04 -0.89
N ASN A 181 34.46 6.97 -1.10
CA ASN A 181 35.58 7.10 -0.18
C ASN A 181 35.09 7.52 1.21
N TRP A 182 34.22 8.51 1.30
CA TRP A 182 33.64 8.96 2.57
C TRP A 182 32.85 7.86 3.26
N ILE A 183 32.00 7.13 2.52
CA ILE A 183 31.26 6.00 3.07
C ILE A 183 32.20 4.97 3.69
N ASN A 184 33.26 4.57 2.96
CA ASN A 184 34.19 3.53 3.40
C ASN A 184 35.14 3.96 4.51
N THR A 185 35.42 5.25 4.66
CA THR A 185 36.34 5.75 5.69
C THR A 185 35.61 6.34 6.89
N ASP A 186 34.76 7.31 6.66
CA ASP A 186 34.16 8.11 7.73
C ASP A 186 32.86 7.46 8.24
N LEU A 187 31.92 7.14 7.35
CA LEU A 187 30.64 6.57 7.74
C LEU A 187 30.78 5.15 8.31
N GLN A 188 31.61 4.30 7.74
CA GLN A 188 31.84 2.94 8.26
C GLN A 188 32.51 2.92 9.63
N ALA A 189 33.26 3.94 9.98
CA ALA A 189 33.88 4.05 11.31
C ALA A 189 32.91 4.42 12.43
N VAL A 190 31.70 4.93 12.08
CA VAL A 190 30.67 5.33 13.03
C VAL A 190 29.87 4.11 13.49
N ASN A 191 29.54 4.00 14.76
CA ASN A 191 28.60 2.99 15.24
C ASN A 191 27.14 3.48 15.10
N ASP A 192 26.19 2.56 15.06
CA ASP A 192 24.78 2.90 14.83
C ASP A 192 24.20 3.83 15.90
N SER A 193 24.63 3.72 17.17
CA SER A 193 24.17 4.62 18.23
C SER A 193 24.63 6.05 17.99
N THR A 194 25.88 6.25 17.57
CA THR A 194 26.40 7.59 17.24
C THR A 194 25.71 8.12 15.97
N LEU A 195 25.58 7.28 14.96
CA LEU A 195 24.89 7.66 13.73
C LEU A 195 23.45 8.10 14.02
N PHE A 196 22.75 7.38 14.87
CA PHE A 196 21.41 7.71 15.29
C PHE A 196 21.30 9.07 16.04
N GLU A 197 22.23 9.31 16.96
CA GLU A 197 22.25 10.58 17.72
C GLU A 197 22.63 11.79 16.84
N GLU A 198 23.40 11.57 15.79
CA GLU A 198 23.98 12.61 14.94
C GLU A 198 23.56 12.45 13.45
N ILE A 199 22.41 11.83 13.16
CA ILE A 199 21.99 11.49 11.79
C ILE A 199 21.94 12.74 10.88
N ASP A 200 21.45 13.86 11.37
CA ASP A 200 21.37 15.11 10.63
C ASP A 200 22.75 15.64 10.24
N TYR A 201 23.75 15.43 11.09
CA TYR A 201 25.13 15.81 10.80
C TYR A 201 25.72 14.96 9.67
N TYR A 202 25.62 13.62 9.75
CA TYR A 202 26.15 12.72 8.72
C TYR A 202 25.40 12.86 7.39
N LYS A 203 24.10 13.07 7.45
CA LYS A 203 23.27 13.43 6.27
C LYS A 203 23.77 14.71 5.61
N SER A 204 24.00 15.76 6.39
CA SER A 204 24.53 17.04 5.88
C SER A 204 25.90 16.86 5.23
N LEU A 205 26.81 16.10 5.85
CA LEU A 205 28.13 15.81 5.26
C LEU A 205 28.00 15.06 3.93
N GLY A 206 27.19 14.02 3.87
CA GLY A 206 26.97 13.26 2.65
C GLY A 206 26.35 14.11 1.52
N LEU A 207 25.37 14.94 1.87
CA LEU A 207 24.77 15.88 0.93
C LEU A 207 25.78 16.93 0.44
N ASP A 208 26.63 17.46 1.30
CA ASP A 208 27.68 18.40 0.88
C ASP A 208 28.64 17.77 -0.13
N ILE A 209 29.01 16.50 0.03
CA ILE A 209 29.87 15.79 -0.92
C ILE A 209 29.21 15.71 -2.30
N ILE A 210 27.94 15.36 -2.38
CA ILE A 210 27.25 15.18 -3.65
C ILE A 210 26.83 16.51 -4.28
N MET A 211 26.58 17.54 -3.47
CA MET A 211 26.06 18.83 -3.92
C MET A 211 27.15 19.89 -4.18
N HIS A 212 28.28 19.84 -3.46
CA HIS A 212 29.32 20.89 -3.56
C HIS A 212 29.84 21.10 -4.97
N PRO A 213 30.04 20.05 -5.82
CA PRO A 213 30.46 20.28 -7.20
C PRO A 213 29.33 20.70 -8.15
N ALA A 214 28.08 20.67 -7.67
CA ALA A 214 26.90 20.90 -8.50
C ALA A 214 26.58 22.40 -8.63
N SER A 215 25.92 22.77 -9.73
CA SER A 215 25.38 24.13 -9.88
C SER A 215 24.19 24.35 -8.92
N PRO A 216 23.86 25.60 -8.56
CA PRO A 216 22.74 25.88 -7.65
C PRO A 216 21.39 25.29 -8.07
N ASN A 217 21.15 25.12 -9.37
CA ASN A 217 19.92 24.52 -9.87
C ASN A 217 19.86 23.01 -9.58
N ILE A 218 21.00 22.33 -9.73
CA ILE A 218 21.13 20.89 -9.44
C ILE A 218 21.03 20.66 -7.94
N TYR A 219 21.55 21.56 -7.11
CA TYR A 219 21.42 21.48 -5.65
C TYR A 219 19.96 21.36 -5.20
N ASN A 220 19.08 22.24 -5.66
CA ASN A 220 17.65 22.20 -5.30
C ASN A 220 16.96 20.92 -5.80
N GLU A 221 17.36 20.41 -6.96
CA GLU A 221 16.86 19.15 -7.51
C GLU A 221 17.27 17.97 -6.61
N MET A 222 18.56 17.90 -6.25
CA MET A 222 19.09 16.84 -5.38
C MET A 222 18.46 16.85 -3.99
N ASP A 223 18.30 18.02 -3.38
CA ASP A 223 17.63 18.17 -2.09
C ASP A 223 16.18 17.64 -2.16
N SER A 224 15.46 17.97 -3.22
CA SER A 224 14.10 17.46 -3.44
C SER A 224 14.06 15.94 -3.64
N ILE A 225 15.01 15.38 -4.41
CA ILE A 225 15.10 13.93 -4.62
C ILE A 225 15.43 13.23 -3.30
N PHE A 226 16.44 13.71 -2.58
CA PHE A 226 16.84 13.13 -1.29
C PHE A 226 15.68 13.12 -0.31
N LYS A 227 14.99 14.25 -0.17
CA LYS A 227 13.82 14.35 0.72
C LYS A 227 12.72 13.37 0.32
N THR A 228 12.44 13.21 -0.97
CA THR A 228 11.43 12.24 -1.44
C THR A 228 11.81 10.80 -1.08
N LEU A 229 13.09 10.44 -1.23
CA LEU A 229 13.60 9.12 -0.87
C LEU A 229 13.58 8.89 0.66
N GLU A 230 13.92 9.93 1.42
CA GLU A 230 13.88 9.90 2.90
C GLU A 230 12.44 9.74 3.40
N ASP A 231 11.49 10.51 2.87
CA ASP A 231 10.07 10.38 3.21
C ASP A 231 9.55 8.96 2.87
N GLU A 232 9.96 8.38 1.73
CA GLU A 232 9.59 7.02 1.35
C GLU A 232 10.18 5.96 2.30
N LEU A 233 11.41 6.17 2.76
CA LEU A 233 12.04 5.31 3.78
C LEU A 233 11.31 5.43 5.11
N GLN A 234 11.03 6.66 5.56
CA GLN A 234 10.33 6.91 6.81
C GLN A 234 8.99 6.18 6.84
N ILE A 235 8.16 6.37 5.80
CA ILE A 235 6.90 5.66 5.63
C ILE A 235 7.09 4.13 5.70
N THR A 236 8.17 3.60 5.13
CA THR A 236 8.43 2.16 5.19
C THR A 236 8.78 1.69 6.61
N LEU A 237 9.44 2.53 7.40
CA LEU A 237 9.75 2.23 8.79
C LEU A 237 8.51 2.33 9.70
N ASP A 238 7.68 3.34 9.46
CA ASP A 238 6.45 3.58 10.24
C ASP A 238 5.43 2.44 10.04
N LEU A 239 5.36 1.85 8.84
CA LEU A 239 4.51 0.69 8.53
C LEU A 239 4.97 -0.65 9.15
N ILE A 240 6.10 -0.70 9.88
CA ILE A 240 6.64 -1.98 10.41
C ILE A 240 5.65 -2.64 11.36
N ASP A 241 5.00 -1.86 12.21
CA ASP A 241 4.11 -2.34 13.27
C ASP A 241 2.63 -2.34 12.84
N ASP A 242 2.31 -1.89 11.63
CA ASP A 242 0.94 -1.82 11.14
C ASP A 242 0.37 -3.17 10.74
N ASN A 243 -0.88 -3.41 11.12
CA ASN A 243 -1.64 -4.59 10.76
C ASN A 243 -2.81 -4.23 9.84
N PHE A 244 -2.95 -4.97 8.75
CA PHE A 244 -4.01 -4.77 7.78
C PHE A 244 -4.94 -5.97 7.73
N GLU A 245 -6.23 -5.71 7.86
CA GLU A 245 -7.30 -6.68 7.71
C GLU A 245 -8.27 -6.24 6.61
N PHE A 246 -8.37 -7.03 5.55
CA PHE A 246 -9.37 -6.85 4.51
C PHE A 246 -10.47 -7.87 4.64
N GLN A 247 -11.70 -7.39 4.67
CA GLN A 247 -12.91 -8.19 4.69
C GLN A 247 -13.75 -7.91 3.45
N LEU A 248 -14.24 -8.95 2.80
CA LEU A 248 -15.05 -8.84 1.59
C LEU A 248 -16.25 -9.76 1.64
N ILE A 249 -17.43 -9.22 1.33
CA ILE A 249 -18.64 -9.98 1.04
C ILE A 249 -19.01 -9.75 -0.43
N LEU A 250 -19.07 -10.84 -1.21
CA LEU A 250 -19.57 -10.85 -2.57
C LEU A 250 -20.94 -11.51 -2.64
N PRO A 251 -21.83 -11.06 -3.53
CA PRO A 251 -23.13 -11.70 -3.72
C PRO A 251 -23.01 -13.00 -4.53
N GLY A 252 -23.85 -13.97 -4.24
CA GLY A 252 -23.90 -15.23 -4.98
C GLY A 252 -23.00 -16.32 -4.41
N ILE A 253 -22.55 -17.23 -5.26
CA ILE A 253 -21.70 -18.36 -4.89
C ILE A 253 -20.25 -18.00 -5.18
N LEU A 254 -19.39 -18.16 -4.20
CA LEU A 254 -17.95 -17.94 -4.37
C LEU A 254 -17.40 -18.94 -5.40
N GLU A 255 -16.72 -18.44 -6.41
CA GLU A 255 -16.08 -19.23 -7.48
C GLU A 255 -14.57 -19.35 -7.30
N TYR A 256 -13.95 -18.26 -6.85
CA TYR A 256 -12.50 -18.17 -6.64
C TYR A 256 -12.17 -17.16 -5.56
N THR A 257 -11.14 -17.43 -4.79
CA THR A 257 -10.47 -16.46 -3.89
C THR A 257 -9.07 -16.92 -3.54
N ASN A 258 -8.21 -15.96 -3.23
CA ASN A 258 -6.93 -16.16 -2.56
C ASN A 258 -6.95 -15.66 -1.11
N ALA A 259 -8.13 -15.52 -0.51
CA ALA A 259 -8.27 -15.10 0.88
C ALA A 259 -7.62 -16.12 1.84
N ASP A 260 -7.07 -15.62 2.93
CA ASP A 260 -6.45 -16.44 3.99
C ASP A 260 -7.48 -17.29 4.72
N SER A 261 -8.72 -16.76 4.86
CA SER A 261 -9.79 -17.48 5.54
C SER A 261 -11.17 -17.04 5.06
N LEU A 262 -12.18 -17.86 5.36
CA LEU A 262 -13.59 -17.64 5.10
C LEU A 262 -14.40 -17.91 6.38
N ALA A 263 -15.16 -16.91 6.83
CA ALA A 263 -16.08 -17.06 7.94
C ALA A 263 -17.50 -16.64 7.51
N GLY A 264 -18.40 -17.62 7.39
CA GLY A 264 -19.71 -17.42 6.77
C GLY A 264 -19.55 -17.01 5.31
N ASP A 265 -20.03 -15.81 4.95
CA ASP A 265 -19.93 -15.25 3.61
C ASP A 265 -18.80 -14.22 3.49
N THR A 266 -18.00 -14.04 4.55
CA THR A 266 -16.94 -13.02 4.61
C THR A 266 -15.58 -13.65 4.34
N LEU A 267 -14.90 -13.12 3.34
CA LEU A 267 -13.51 -13.42 3.02
C LEU A 267 -12.60 -12.50 3.82
N PHE A 268 -11.45 -13.01 4.29
CA PHE A 268 -10.47 -12.29 5.10
C PHE A 268 -9.08 -12.42 4.50
N TRP A 269 -8.38 -11.30 4.40
CA TRP A 269 -6.94 -11.21 4.14
C TRP A 269 -6.32 -10.47 5.31
N LEU A 270 -5.31 -11.07 5.91
CA LEU A 270 -4.55 -10.52 7.04
C LEU A 270 -3.09 -10.40 6.61
N PHE A 271 -2.54 -9.22 6.65
CA PHE A 271 -1.18 -8.99 6.20
C PHE A 271 -0.54 -7.80 6.91
N GLN A 272 0.78 -7.75 6.88
CA GLN A 272 1.64 -6.71 7.45
C GLN A 272 2.71 -6.34 6.43
N LEU A 273 3.54 -5.34 6.73
CA LEU A 273 4.62 -4.92 5.84
C LEU A 273 5.50 -6.09 5.37
N GLY A 274 5.76 -7.09 6.22
CA GLY A 274 6.52 -8.29 5.85
C GLY A 274 6.00 -9.01 4.61
N ASP A 275 4.69 -8.99 4.36
CA ASP A 275 4.05 -9.69 3.24
C ASP A 275 4.17 -8.93 1.92
N TYR A 276 4.30 -7.59 1.96
CA TYR A 276 4.48 -6.75 0.76
C TYR A 276 5.79 -5.95 0.75
N MET A 277 6.73 -6.25 1.63
CA MET A 277 8.01 -5.52 1.69
C MET A 277 8.80 -5.59 0.38
N ASN A 278 8.64 -6.62 -0.44
CA ASN A 278 9.37 -6.78 -1.70
C ASN A 278 8.47 -6.78 -2.92
N GLU A 279 7.41 -7.58 -2.91
CA GLU A 279 6.48 -7.77 -4.03
C GLU A 279 5.09 -7.28 -3.67
N ASP A 280 4.27 -7.02 -4.68
CA ASP A 280 2.89 -6.59 -4.47
C ASP A 280 2.10 -7.68 -3.73
N TYR A 281 1.40 -7.32 -2.66
CA TYR A 281 0.41 -8.17 -2.03
C TYR A 281 -0.91 -8.06 -2.80
N ILE A 282 -1.35 -9.16 -3.37
CA ILE A 282 -2.52 -9.20 -4.26
C ILE A 282 -3.67 -9.92 -3.55
N PHE A 283 -4.84 -9.32 -3.55
CA PHE A 283 -6.07 -9.97 -3.13
C PHE A 283 -7.09 -9.99 -4.27
N SER A 284 -7.73 -11.14 -4.42
CA SER A 284 -8.67 -11.38 -5.50
C SER A 284 -9.76 -12.36 -5.08
N ALA A 285 -10.98 -12.08 -5.50
CA ALA A 285 -12.11 -12.97 -5.33
C ALA A 285 -13.13 -12.81 -6.46
N SER A 286 -13.78 -13.88 -6.83
CA SER A 286 -14.91 -13.86 -7.76
C SER A 286 -16.08 -14.69 -7.26
N SER A 287 -17.28 -14.24 -7.60
CA SER A 287 -18.53 -14.94 -7.29
C SER A 287 -19.52 -14.84 -8.44
N GLY A 288 -20.50 -15.70 -8.43
CA GLY A 288 -21.52 -15.76 -9.46
C GLY A 288 -22.92 -15.97 -8.94
N ILE A 289 -23.91 -15.37 -9.62
CA ILE A 289 -25.34 -15.64 -9.41
C ILE A 289 -25.89 -16.28 -10.67
N SER A 290 -26.44 -17.47 -10.54
CA SER A 290 -27.09 -18.19 -11.64
C SER A 290 -28.62 -18.09 -11.51
N TYR A 291 -29.29 -17.68 -12.59
CA TYR A 291 -30.73 -17.52 -12.66
C TYR A 291 -31.35 -18.73 -13.34
N SER A 292 -31.60 -19.81 -12.61
CA SER A 292 -32.14 -21.06 -13.14
C SER A 292 -33.51 -20.87 -13.85
N GLY A 293 -34.33 -19.95 -13.38
CA GLY A 293 -35.58 -19.58 -14.05
C GLY A 293 -35.38 -18.97 -15.44
N ARG A 294 -34.43 -18.02 -15.57
CA ARG A 294 -34.09 -17.40 -16.86
C ARG A 294 -33.46 -18.41 -17.82
N GLN A 295 -32.65 -19.36 -17.31
CA GLN A 295 -32.07 -20.43 -18.12
C GLN A 295 -33.14 -21.33 -18.74
N LYS A 296 -34.16 -21.74 -17.97
CA LYS A 296 -35.29 -22.53 -18.46
C LYS A 296 -36.03 -21.82 -19.59
N TRP A 297 -36.34 -20.54 -19.41
CA TRP A 297 -36.98 -19.73 -20.44
C TRP A 297 -36.09 -19.56 -21.68
N GLY A 298 -34.80 -19.37 -21.52
CA GLY A 298 -33.83 -19.29 -22.60
C GLY A 298 -33.80 -20.56 -23.45
N ILE A 299 -33.81 -21.74 -22.81
CA ILE A 299 -33.87 -23.04 -23.50
C ILE A 299 -35.19 -23.16 -24.27
N ILE A 300 -36.31 -22.80 -23.68
CA ILE A 300 -37.64 -22.85 -24.35
C ILE A 300 -37.64 -21.95 -25.57
N ILE A 301 -37.18 -20.71 -25.45
CA ILE A 301 -37.10 -19.77 -26.57
C ILE A 301 -36.21 -20.32 -27.68
N MET A 302 -35.02 -20.88 -27.31
CA MET A 302 -34.11 -21.48 -28.29
C MET A 302 -34.76 -22.64 -29.04
N LEU A 303 -35.47 -23.54 -28.33
CA LEU A 303 -36.21 -24.63 -28.96
C LEU A 303 -37.30 -24.12 -29.93
N ILE A 304 -38.05 -23.08 -29.54
CA ILE A 304 -39.04 -22.47 -30.43
C ILE A 304 -38.36 -21.92 -31.69
N LEU A 305 -37.26 -21.22 -31.56
CA LEU A 305 -36.51 -20.66 -32.70
C LEU A 305 -36.00 -21.76 -33.65
N VAL A 306 -35.50 -22.88 -33.10
CA VAL A 306 -35.05 -24.04 -33.87
C VAL A 306 -36.23 -24.65 -34.66
N VAL A 307 -37.36 -24.86 -33.98
CA VAL A 307 -38.59 -25.39 -34.66
C VAL A 307 -39.07 -24.46 -35.79
N LEU A 308 -39.11 -23.14 -35.53
CA LEU A 308 -39.45 -22.16 -36.53
C LEU A 308 -38.48 -22.19 -37.71
N PHE A 309 -37.21 -22.26 -37.46
CA PHE A 309 -36.17 -22.31 -38.52
C PHE A 309 -36.31 -23.56 -39.37
N ILE A 310 -36.53 -24.74 -38.74
CA ILE A 310 -36.78 -25.98 -39.46
C ILE A 310 -38.06 -25.88 -40.30
N GLY A 311 -39.15 -25.33 -39.73
CA GLY A 311 -40.43 -25.14 -40.45
C GLY A 311 -40.30 -24.22 -41.66
N ILE A 312 -39.54 -23.13 -41.55
CA ILE A 312 -39.27 -22.22 -42.69
C ILE A 312 -38.44 -22.92 -43.75
N LYS A 313 -37.45 -23.73 -43.38
CA LYS A 313 -36.58 -24.46 -44.32
C LYS A 313 -37.35 -25.56 -45.08
N LEU A 314 -38.27 -26.23 -44.38
CA LEU A 314 -39.12 -27.28 -45.00
C LEU A 314 -40.16 -26.66 -45.97
N ARG A 315 -40.65 -25.43 -45.68
CA ARG A 315 -41.62 -24.74 -46.54
C ARG A 315 -41.00 -24.17 -47.83
N LYS A 316 -39.65 -23.99 -47.83
CA LYS A 316 -38.89 -23.52 -49.02
C LYS A 316 -38.38 -24.66 -49.94
N ARG A 317 -38.63 -25.91 -49.53
CA ARG A 317 -38.47 -27.09 -50.38
C ARG A 317 -39.80 -27.56 -50.97
#